data_5092ba410cd3f65e3a32d2ddbfa431f3
#
_entry.id   5092ba410cd3f65e3a32d2ddbfa431f3
#
_cell.length_a   1.000
_cell.length_b   1.000
_cell.length_c   1.000
_cell.angle_alpha   90.00
_cell.angle_beta   90.00
_cell.angle_gamma   90.00
#
_symmetry.space_group_name_H-M   'P 1'
#
loop_
_entity.id
_entity.type
_entity.pdbx_description
1 polymer ?
#
loop_
_entity_poly.entity_id
_entity_poly.type
_entity_poly.pdbx_seq_one_letter_code
_entity_poly.pdbx_strand_id
1 'polypeptide(L)'
;MQPQSDDTRAPNLFSVKNYGFIGYDRDKVVAPFSGTDTEELYNKNLNENSNHPDFSKYLGKPISYVRNSLGHRSHELDFIKSTKKPYILVVGDSFTEGTGLHYEETYGSKLSVKTGLPVYNLGLAGTGIDTMLHNLVAWRNHMPQSPKILVVQWTQNFRTASMDFGTRLITGTRGPHSFVDPAIPENRDIFNFIDGGLNSGAFDTRAVMAESLIKELYKQSEIVNVHVPGWETDLYGTARSVSWRPDPTSIPDFARDLQHRGAQGHEELAANILKLFNKFR
;
A
#
# COMPACT_ATOMS: atom_id res chain seq x y z
N MET A 1 -7.80 -5.29 39.61
CA MET A 1 -7.36 -6.03 38.42
C MET A 1 -8.25 -5.59 37.28
N GLN A 2 -7.75 -4.75 36.40
CA GLN A 2 -8.45 -4.43 35.15
C GLN A 2 -8.22 -5.61 34.20
N PRO A 3 -9.24 -6.05 33.44
CA PRO A 3 -9.04 -7.05 32.42
C PRO A 3 -8.11 -6.46 31.36
N GLN A 4 -6.96 -7.10 31.15
CA GLN A 4 -6.19 -6.87 29.92
C GLN A 4 -7.10 -7.27 28.76
N SER A 5 -7.53 -6.31 27.97
CA SER A 5 -8.16 -6.57 26.69
C SER A 5 -7.12 -7.27 25.82
N ASP A 6 -7.35 -8.52 25.58
CA ASP A 6 -6.59 -9.35 24.62
C ASP A 6 -6.99 -8.88 23.21
N ASP A 7 -6.53 -7.67 22.85
CA ASP A 7 -6.81 -7.06 21.55
C ASP A 7 -5.76 -7.57 20.55
N THR A 8 -5.92 -8.84 20.17
CA THR A 8 -5.12 -9.48 19.11
C THR A 8 -5.38 -8.89 17.72
N ARG A 9 -6.31 -7.96 17.61
CA ARG A 9 -6.58 -7.11 16.44
C ARG A 9 -5.98 -5.73 16.64
N ALA A 10 -4.70 -5.64 16.97
CA ALA A 10 -4.08 -4.33 16.95
C ALA A 10 -4.23 -3.77 15.52
N PRO A 11 -5.03 -2.72 15.30
CA PRO A 11 -5.08 -2.06 13.99
C PRO A 11 -3.64 -1.73 13.60
N ASN A 12 -3.35 -1.70 12.31
CA ASN A 12 -2.04 -1.27 11.85
C ASN A 12 -1.76 0.10 12.46
N LEU A 13 -0.99 0.15 13.53
CA LEU A 13 -0.67 1.37 14.22
C LEU A 13 0.41 2.09 13.42
N PHE A 14 0.05 3.24 12.91
CA PHE A 14 0.95 4.14 12.22
C PHE A 14 1.27 5.34 13.10
N SER A 15 2.47 5.85 12.98
CA SER A 15 2.87 7.08 13.63
C SER A 15 3.66 7.98 12.67
N VAL A 16 3.74 9.25 13.02
CA VAL A 16 4.63 10.18 12.35
C VAL A 16 6.05 9.90 12.81
N LYS A 17 6.90 9.52 11.88
CA LYS A 17 8.31 9.20 12.08
C LYS A 17 9.21 10.42 11.84
N ASN A 18 10.52 10.23 11.96
CA ASN A 18 11.50 11.22 11.58
C ASN A 18 11.22 11.73 10.17
N TYR A 19 11.51 13.00 9.93
CA TYR A 19 11.25 13.69 8.67
C TYR A 19 9.77 13.83 8.30
N GLY A 20 8.84 13.58 9.23
CA GLY A 20 7.41 13.71 8.98
C GLY A 20 6.79 12.57 8.17
N PHE A 21 7.48 11.45 7.96
CA PHE A 21 6.87 10.29 7.30
C PHE A 21 5.84 9.61 8.20
N ILE A 22 4.78 9.11 7.60
CA ILE A 22 3.87 8.16 8.24
C ILE A 22 4.36 6.75 7.92
N GLY A 23 4.59 5.96 8.95
CA GLY A 23 5.02 4.57 8.85
C GLY A 23 4.50 3.73 9.99
N TYR A 24 4.70 2.42 9.94
CA TYR A 24 4.34 1.54 11.05
C TYR A 24 5.04 1.96 12.33
N ASP A 25 4.32 1.87 13.43
CA ASP A 25 4.78 2.38 14.73
C ASP A 25 6.03 1.66 15.24
N ARG A 26 6.19 0.39 14.92
CA ARG A 26 7.33 -0.43 15.32
C ARG A 26 8.47 -0.32 14.31
N ASP A 27 9.56 0.28 14.72
CA ASP A 27 10.79 0.41 13.93
C ASP A 27 11.54 -0.90 13.82
N LYS A 28 12.17 -1.15 12.67
CA LYS A 28 13.14 -2.26 12.43
C LYS A 28 12.62 -3.63 12.85
N VAL A 29 11.34 -3.86 12.76
CA VAL A 29 10.72 -5.11 13.18
C VAL A 29 10.70 -6.07 12.01
N VAL A 30 11.20 -7.26 12.25
CA VAL A 30 10.88 -8.42 11.42
C VAL A 30 9.55 -8.97 11.93
N ALA A 31 8.46 -8.63 11.27
CA ALA A 31 7.15 -9.15 11.62
C ALA A 31 6.80 -10.35 10.72
N PRO A 32 6.21 -11.42 11.26
CA PRO A 32 5.75 -12.54 10.45
C PRO A 32 4.43 -12.28 9.72
N PHE A 33 3.74 -11.21 10.10
CA PHE A 33 2.43 -10.83 9.58
C PHE A 33 2.31 -9.33 9.37
N SER A 34 1.48 -8.90 8.42
CA SER A 34 1.16 -7.49 8.14
C SER A 34 -0.16 -7.34 7.40
N GLY A 35 -0.90 -6.26 7.70
CA GLY A 35 -2.18 -6.00 7.06
C GLY A 35 -3.20 -7.10 7.33
N THR A 36 -3.85 -7.60 6.29
CA THR A 36 -4.80 -8.72 6.35
C THR A 36 -4.13 -10.07 6.46
N ASP A 37 -2.82 -10.17 6.18
CA ASP A 37 -2.04 -11.37 6.41
C ASP A 37 -1.71 -11.46 7.90
N THR A 38 -2.67 -11.96 8.67
CA THR A 38 -2.62 -12.11 10.13
C THR A 38 -2.36 -13.57 10.53
N GLU A 39 -1.89 -13.77 11.75
CA GLU A 39 -1.72 -15.13 12.32
C GLU A 39 -3.05 -15.89 12.36
N GLU A 40 -4.13 -15.20 12.71
CA GLU A 40 -5.48 -15.77 12.75
C GLU A 40 -5.90 -16.25 11.35
N LEU A 41 -5.75 -15.40 10.33
CA LEU A 41 -6.11 -15.77 8.96
C LEU A 41 -5.20 -16.86 8.40
N TYR A 42 -3.90 -16.82 8.72
CA TYR A 42 -2.98 -17.88 8.35
C TYR A 42 -3.39 -19.23 8.95
N ASN A 43 -3.71 -19.27 10.25
CA ASN A 43 -4.15 -20.49 10.92
C ASN A 43 -5.50 -20.99 10.37
N LYS A 44 -6.42 -20.09 10.05
CA LYS A 44 -7.68 -20.43 9.36
C LYS A 44 -7.38 -21.06 8.00
N ASN A 45 -6.57 -20.43 7.16
CA ASN A 45 -6.21 -20.95 5.85
C ASN A 45 -5.44 -22.29 5.96
N LEU A 46 -4.61 -22.46 6.98
CA LEU A 46 -3.92 -23.73 7.23
C LEU A 46 -4.91 -24.88 7.48
N ASN A 47 -5.99 -24.61 8.19
CA ASN A 47 -7.00 -25.62 8.50
C ASN A 47 -7.97 -25.88 7.34
N GLU A 48 -8.38 -24.83 6.64
CA GLU A 48 -9.46 -24.89 5.64
C GLU A 48 -8.94 -24.97 4.20
N ASN A 49 -7.77 -24.41 3.92
CA ASN A 49 -7.23 -24.15 2.59
C ASN A 49 -5.79 -24.70 2.40
N SER A 50 -5.33 -25.63 3.22
CA SER A 50 -3.94 -26.17 3.12
C SER A 50 -3.60 -26.74 1.74
N ASN A 51 -4.59 -27.27 1.03
CA ASN A 51 -4.45 -27.82 -0.33
C ASN A 51 -4.69 -26.78 -1.43
N HIS A 52 -5.03 -25.52 -1.08
CA HIS A 52 -5.20 -24.46 -2.09
C HIS A 52 -3.84 -24.21 -2.77
N PRO A 53 -3.77 -24.24 -4.12
CA PRO A 53 -2.49 -24.16 -4.83
C PRO A 53 -1.65 -22.93 -4.44
N ASP A 54 -2.29 -21.80 -4.22
CA ASP A 54 -1.61 -20.56 -3.87
C ASP A 54 -1.16 -20.53 -2.41
N PHE A 55 -1.99 -21.02 -1.49
CA PHE A 55 -1.63 -21.06 -0.08
C PHE A 55 -0.50 -22.07 0.19
N SER A 56 -0.56 -23.22 -0.46
CA SER A 56 0.44 -24.28 -0.29
C SER A 56 1.87 -23.85 -0.66
N LYS A 57 2.03 -22.86 -1.53
CA LYS A 57 3.34 -22.27 -1.90
C LYS A 57 4.08 -21.68 -0.69
N TYR A 58 3.34 -21.24 0.33
CA TYR A 58 3.87 -20.57 1.53
C TYR A 58 3.99 -21.49 2.74
N LEU A 59 3.56 -22.77 2.64
CA LEU A 59 3.72 -23.73 3.73
C LEU A 59 5.22 -23.99 3.97
N GLY A 60 5.64 -23.85 5.23
CA GLY A 60 7.04 -24.00 5.62
C GLY A 60 7.98 -22.88 5.12
N LYS A 61 7.45 -21.83 4.50
CA LYS A 61 8.20 -20.66 4.03
C LYS A 61 7.69 -19.41 4.74
N PRO A 62 8.22 -19.06 5.91
CA PRO A 62 7.75 -17.89 6.64
C PRO A 62 8.01 -16.61 5.85
N ILE A 63 6.98 -15.77 5.71
CA ILE A 63 7.11 -14.44 5.17
C ILE A 63 7.65 -13.53 6.28
N SER A 64 8.61 -12.68 5.93
CA SER A 64 9.15 -11.67 6.84
C SER A 64 8.88 -10.27 6.31
N TYR A 65 8.24 -9.45 7.12
CA TYR A 65 8.03 -8.03 6.85
C TYR A 65 9.13 -7.24 7.56
N VAL A 66 10.24 -7.04 6.87
CA VAL A 66 11.36 -6.24 7.37
C VAL A 66 11.07 -4.77 7.08
N ARG A 67 10.96 -3.95 8.12
CA ARG A 67 10.71 -2.51 8.01
C ARG A 67 11.95 -1.71 8.38
N ASN A 68 12.15 -0.62 7.67
CA ASN A 68 13.23 0.32 7.93
C ASN A 68 12.91 1.23 9.14
N SER A 69 13.81 2.16 9.45
CA SER A 69 13.67 3.11 10.57
C SER A 69 12.47 4.07 10.44
N LEU A 70 11.90 4.20 9.24
CA LEU A 70 10.70 4.98 8.96
C LEU A 70 9.43 4.13 8.94
N GLY A 71 9.50 2.84 9.31
CA GLY A 71 8.37 1.94 9.34
C GLY A 71 7.90 1.47 7.95
N HIS A 72 8.68 1.63 6.89
CA HIS A 72 8.35 1.17 5.54
C HIS A 72 9.04 -0.16 5.22
N ARG A 73 8.37 -1.03 4.49
CA ARG A 73 8.94 -2.27 3.95
C ARG A 73 9.85 -1.94 2.77
N SER A 74 11.02 -1.38 3.08
CA SER A 74 11.95 -0.84 2.10
C SER A 74 13.37 -0.76 2.67
N HIS A 75 14.33 -0.38 1.82
CA HIS A 75 15.66 0.03 2.27
C HIS A 75 15.58 1.26 3.17
N GLU A 76 16.65 1.56 3.92
CA GLU A 76 16.77 2.82 4.64
C GLU A 76 16.79 4.00 3.66
N LEU A 77 16.24 5.15 4.09
CA LEU A 77 16.21 6.36 3.27
C LEU A 77 17.62 6.81 2.84
N ASP A 78 18.58 6.68 3.76
CA ASP A 78 19.96 7.08 3.50
C ASP A 78 20.64 6.20 2.45
N PHE A 79 20.19 4.95 2.27
CA PHE A 79 20.68 4.12 1.16
C PHE A 79 20.32 4.77 -0.18
N ILE A 80 19.08 5.22 -0.36
CA ILE A 80 18.67 5.89 -1.61
C ILE A 80 19.44 7.20 -1.80
N LYS A 81 19.60 8.01 -0.75
CA LYS A 81 20.37 9.26 -0.79
C LYS A 81 21.82 9.03 -1.19
N SER A 82 22.44 7.99 -0.66
CA SER A 82 23.87 7.70 -0.88
C SER A 82 24.17 7.20 -2.28
N THR A 83 23.23 6.53 -2.94
CA THR A 83 23.47 5.94 -4.28
C THR A 83 23.73 6.99 -5.35
N LYS A 84 23.18 8.21 -5.20
CA LYS A 84 23.18 9.27 -6.23
C LYS A 84 22.69 8.79 -7.62
N LYS A 85 22.10 7.60 -7.68
CA LYS A 85 21.56 7.00 -8.90
C LYS A 85 20.11 7.38 -9.09
N PRO A 86 19.61 7.37 -10.32
CA PRO A 86 18.16 7.38 -10.55
C PRO A 86 17.51 6.24 -9.78
N TYR A 87 16.31 6.48 -9.26
CA TYR A 87 15.58 5.50 -8.45
C TYR A 87 14.09 5.50 -8.82
N ILE A 88 13.39 4.49 -8.35
CA ILE A 88 11.94 4.33 -8.47
C ILE A 88 11.33 4.54 -7.08
N LEU A 89 10.25 5.32 -7.01
CA LEU A 89 9.42 5.47 -5.83
C LEU A 89 8.08 4.81 -6.09
N VAL A 90 7.65 3.92 -5.21
CA VAL A 90 6.31 3.32 -5.29
C VAL A 90 5.52 3.71 -4.05
N VAL A 91 4.25 4.09 -4.23
CA VAL A 91 3.33 4.48 -3.16
C VAL A 91 1.97 3.83 -3.39
N GLY A 92 1.31 3.44 -2.31
CA GLY A 92 0.02 2.76 -2.34
C GLY A 92 -0.32 2.14 -0.99
N ASP A 93 -1.22 1.19 -1.00
CA ASP A 93 -1.67 0.49 0.19
C ASP A 93 -1.03 -0.92 0.35
N SER A 94 -1.80 -1.89 0.86
CA SER A 94 -1.36 -3.28 1.06
C SER A 94 -0.85 -3.97 -0.21
N PHE A 95 -1.37 -3.60 -1.37
CA PHE A 95 -0.91 -4.13 -2.64
C PHE A 95 0.50 -3.63 -2.98
N THR A 96 0.81 -2.39 -2.64
CA THR A 96 2.16 -1.83 -2.82
C THR A 96 3.12 -2.33 -1.74
N GLU A 97 2.68 -2.45 -0.49
CA GLU A 97 3.47 -3.07 0.58
C GLU A 97 3.84 -4.51 0.22
N GLY A 98 2.95 -5.23 -0.47
CA GLY A 98 3.09 -6.64 -0.81
C GLY A 98 2.65 -7.54 0.33
N THR A 99 1.45 -7.27 0.88
CA THR A 99 0.83 -8.10 1.92
C THR A 99 0.64 -9.53 1.43
N GLY A 100 1.04 -10.50 2.26
CA GLY A 100 0.97 -11.94 1.94
C GLY A 100 2.06 -12.45 1.00
N LEU A 101 3.10 -11.65 0.68
CA LEU A 101 4.18 -12.00 -0.24
C LEU A 101 5.56 -11.91 0.41
N HIS A 102 6.50 -12.70 -0.09
CA HIS A 102 7.92 -12.39 0.14
C HIS A 102 8.30 -11.07 -0.54
N TYR A 103 9.29 -10.35 0.00
CA TYR A 103 9.68 -9.03 -0.52
C TYR A 103 10.07 -9.08 -2.01
N GLU A 104 10.82 -10.10 -2.42
CA GLU A 104 11.27 -10.34 -3.78
C GLU A 104 10.14 -10.64 -4.78
N GLU A 105 8.97 -11.01 -4.28
CA GLU A 105 7.78 -11.27 -5.10
C GLU A 105 6.98 -9.99 -5.40
N THR A 106 7.22 -8.91 -4.66
CA THR A 106 6.49 -7.65 -4.86
C THR A 106 6.82 -6.98 -6.18
N TYR A 107 5.86 -6.27 -6.77
CA TYR A 107 6.10 -5.57 -8.04
C TYR A 107 7.22 -4.52 -7.93
N GLY A 108 7.37 -3.89 -6.76
CA GLY A 108 8.46 -2.96 -6.50
C GLY A 108 9.82 -3.64 -6.62
N SER A 109 10.01 -4.80 -5.99
CA SER A 109 11.23 -5.60 -6.12
C SER A 109 11.47 -6.05 -7.55
N LYS A 110 10.41 -6.53 -8.24
CA LYS A 110 10.49 -6.93 -9.65
C LYS A 110 10.92 -5.76 -10.57
N LEU A 111 10.40 -4.56 -10.33
CA LEU A 111 10.84 -3.35 -11.03
C LEU A 111 12.33 -3.08 -10.79
N SER A 112 12.80 -3.21 -9.55
CA SER A 112 14.22 -3.05 -9.23
C SER A 112 15.11 -4.01 -10.03
N VAL A 113 14.76 -5.29 -10.02
CA VAL A 113 15.51 -6.33 -10.76
C VAL A 113 15.52 -6.06 -12.27
N LYS A 114 14.35 -5.75 -12.85
CA LYS A 114 14.21 -5.55 -14.31
C LYS A 114 14.86 -4.26 -14.82
N THR A 115 14.97 -3.24 -14.00
CA THR A 115 15.53 -1.93 -14.40
C THR A 115 16.96 -1.70 -13.93
N GLY A 116 17.41 -2.45 -12.93
CA GLY A 116 18.67 -2.18 -12.21
C GLY A 116 18.64 -0.92 -11.35
N LEU A 117 17.46 -0.29 -11.18
CA LEU A 117 17.30 0.91 -10.36
C LEU A 117 16.86 0.53 -8.93
N PRO A 118 17.39 1.19 -7.90
CA PRO A 118 16.88 1.00 -6.55
C PRO A 118 15.42 1.46 -6.46
N VAL A 119 14.62 0.73 -5.67
CA VAL A 119 13.21 1.06 -5.41
C VAL A 119 13.07 1.41 -3.94
N TYR A 120 12.33 2.50 -3.66
CA TYR A 120 11.83 2.77 -2.32
C TYR A 120 10.31 2.55 -2.29
N ASN A 121 9.86 1.78 -1.31
CA ASN A 121 8.46 1.41 -1.15
C ASN A 121 7.82 2.17 0.02
N LEU A 122 6.88 3.06 -0.31
CA LEU A 122 6.04 3.82 0.63
C LEU A 122 4.68 3.15 0.88
N GLY A 123 4.48 1.92 0.39
CA GLY A 123 3.21 1.20 0.58
C GLY A 123 2.97 0.87 2.05
N LEU A 124 1.75 1.10 2.51
CA LEU A 124 1.30 0.83 3.88
C LEU A 124 -0.10 0.21 3.84
N ALA A 125 -0.23 -1.01 4.39
CA ALA A 125 -1.49 -1.75 4.33
C ALA A 125 -2.64 -1.00 5.01
N GLY A 126 -3.79 -0.94 4.32
CA GLY A 126 -5.02 -0.34 4.85
C GLY A 126 -5.05 1.20 4.81
N THR A 127 -4.03 1.85 4.26
CA THR A 127 -4.01 3.32 4.19
C THR A 127 -4.81 3.88 3.01
N GLY A 128 -5.14 5.16 3.10
CA GLY A 128 -5.88 5.90 2.09
C GLY A 128 -5.02 6.93 1.33
N ILE A 129 -5.67 7.67 0.45
CA ILE A 129 -5.05 8.71 -0.39
C ILE A 129 -4.34 9.78 0.46
N ASP A 130 -4.89 10.13 1.63
CA ASP A 130 -4.31 11.14 2.52
C ASP A 130 -2.92 10.74 3.01
N THR A 131 -2.76 9.48 3.42
CA THR A 131 -1.46 8.94 3.85
C THR A 131 -0.46 8.88 2.71
N MET A 132 -0.91 8.43 1.54
CA MET A 132 -0.08 8.40 0.33
C MET A 132 0.44 9.79 -0.01
N LEU A 133 -0.45 10.78 -0.05
CA LEU A 133 -0.10 12.17 -0.36
C LEU A 133 0.83 12.76 0.70
N HIS A 134 0.55 12.52 1.98
CA HIS A 134 1.40 12.97 3.08
C HIS A 134 2.84 12.44 2.90
N ASN A 135 3.00 11.15 2.67
CA ASN A 135 4.31 10.53 2.48
C ASN A 135 5.02 11.04 1.22
N LEU A 136 4.29 11.32 0.15
CA LEU A 136 4.86 11.94 -1.05
C LEU A 136 5.35 13.37 -0.80
N VAL A 137 4.61 14.16 -0.02
CA VAL A 137 5.04 15.51 0.38
C VAL A 137 6.28 15.43 1.27
N ALA A 138 6.29 14.54 2.28
CA ALA A 138 7.45 14.31 3.14
C ALA A 138 8.67 13.88 2.29
N TRP A 139 8.47 12.96 1.35
CA TRP A 139 9.52 12.53 0.43
C TRP A 139 10.10 13.71 -0.36
N ARG A 140 9.23 14.53 -0.96
CA ARG A 140 9.67 15.68 -1.75
C ARG A 140 10.49 16.68 -0.94
N ASN A 141 10.15 16.87 0.34
CA ASN A 141 10.85 17.77 1.25
C ASN A 141 12.25 17.27 1.68
N HIS A 142 12.44 15.96 1.70
CA HIS A 142 13.67 15.36 2.25
C HIS A 142 14.59 14.72 1.20
N MET A 143 14.07 14.52 -0.02
CA MET A 143 14.86 13.99 -1.12
C MET A 143 15.21 15.09 -2.13
N PRO A 144 16.48 15.41 -2.31
CA PRO A 144 16.90 16.49 -3.21
C PRO A 144 16.64 16.16 -4.68
N GLN A 145 16.65 14.88 -5.03
CA GLN A 145 16.45 14.39 -6.38
C GLN A 145 15.06 13.75 -6.51
N SER A 146 14.32 14.12 -7.54
CA SER A 146 13.05 13.46 -7.89
C SER A 146 13.31 12.02 -8.34
N PRO A 147 12.37 11.07 -8.05
CA PRO A 147 12.47 9.72 -8.60
C PRO A 147 12.43 9.78 -10.14
N LYS A 148 13.14 8.88 -10.79
CA LYS A 148 13.02 8.71 -12.24
C LYS A 148 11.63 8.25 -12.62
N ILE A 149 11.08 7.31 -11.84
CA ILE A 149 9.73 6.79 -12.01
C ILE A 149 9.02 6.90 -10.65
N LEU A 150 7.82 7.47 -10.66
CA LEU A 150 6.89 7.43 -9.54
C LEU A 150 5.72 6.52 -9.93
N VAL A 151 5.53 5.43 -9.19
CA VAL A 151 4.36 4.56 -9.34
C VAL A 151 3.37 4.87 -8.23
N VAL A 152 2.18 5.31 -8.61
CA VAL A 152 1.08 5.60 -7.69
C VAL A 152 0.03 4.53 -7.85
N GLN A 153 -0.02 3.59 -6.91
CA GLN A 153 -1.11 2.61 -6.84
C GLN A 153 -2.25 3.24 -6.05
N TRP A 154 -3.28 3.62 -6.76
CA TRP A 154 -4.45 4.24 -6.17
C TRP A 154 -5.23 3.23 -5.32
N THR A 155 -5.58 3.65 -4.13
CA THR A 155 -6.46 2.92 -3.22
C THR A 155 -7.90 3.40 -3.36
N GLN A 156 -8.82 2.74 -2.67
CA GLN A 156 -10.22 3.15 -2.64
C GLN A 156 -10.35 4.61 -2.14
N ASN A 157 -11.11 5.43 -2.87
CA ASN A 157 -11.23 6.87 -2.62
C ASN A 157 -11.85 7.21 -1.25
N PHE A 158 -12.68 6.33 -0.70
CA PHE A 158 -13.33 6.49 0.60
C PHE A 158 -12.44 6.12 1.79
N ARG A 159 -11.26 5.53 1.59
CA ARG A 159 -10.31 5.32 2.68
C ARG A 159 -9.79 6.65 3.16
N THR A 160 -9.99 6.93 4.43
CA THR A 160 -9.53 8.17 5.06
C THR A 160 -8.62 7.88 6.23
N ALA A 161 -7.84 8.86 6.60
CA ALA A 161 -6.94 8.82 7.73
C ALA A 161 -7.35 9.89 8.74
N SER A 162 -7.34 9.54 10.01
CA SER A 162 -7.53 10.47 11.11
C SER A 162 -6.35 10.37 12.08
N MET A 163 -5.89 11.50 12.58
CA MET A 163 -4.89 11.53 13.66
C MET A 163 -5.62 11.61 14.99
N ASP A 164 -5.40 10.64 15.84
CA ASP A 164 -5.85 10.77 17.23
C ASP A 164 -4.91 11.70 18.03
N PHE A 165 -5.33 12.01 19.25
CA PHE A 165 -4.68 13.00 20.12
C PHE A 165 -3.17 12.74 20.31
N GLY A 166 -2.41 13.11 19.32
CA GLY A 166 -0.98 13.25 19.48
C GLY A 166 -0.10 12.60 18.43
N THR A 167 -0.38 11.44 17.85
CA THR A 167 0.56 10.84 16.86
C THR A 167 0.07 9.58 16.16
N ARG A 168 -1.08 9.02 16.53
CA ARG A 168 -1.59 7.80 15.90
C ARG A 168 -2.47 8.12 14.72
N LEU A 169 -2.20 7.50 13.60
CA LEU A 169 -3.03 7.54 12.42
C LEU A 169 -4.00 6.36 12.46
N ILE A 170 -5.30 6.66 12.47
CA ILE A 170 -6.36 5.66 12.34
C ILE A 170 -6.86 5.71 10.90
N THR A 171 -6.86 4.58 10.22
CA THR A 171 -7.42 4.50 8.88
C THR A 171 -8.78 3.83 8.94
N GLY A 172 -9.78 4.45 8.30
CA GLY A 172 -11.13 3.93 8.20
C GLY A 172 -11.44 3.45 6.79
N THR A 173 -12.13 2.32 6.66
CA THR A 173 -12.66 1.83 5.39
C THR A 173 -14.11 1.43 5.56
N ARG A 174 -14.95 1.65 4.52
CA ARG A 174 -16.32 1.11 4.48
C ARG A 174 -16.29 -0.29 3.85
N GLY A 175 -17.01 -1.24 4.43
CA GLY A 175 -17.19 -2.58 3.85
C GLY A 175 -17.01 -3.70 4.86
N PRO A 176 -17.11 -4.98 4.43
CA PRO A 176 -17.02 -6.15 5.32
C PRO A 176 -15.67 -6.28 6.05
N HIS A 177 -14.68 -5.53 5.63
CA HIS A 177 -13.35 -5.43 6.25
C HIS A 177 -13.10 -4.05 6.87
N SER A 178 -14.15 -3.29 7.17
CA SER A 178 -14.02 -1.96 7.74
C SER A 178 -13.43 -2.07 9.16
N PHE A 179 -12.35 -1.34 9.40
CA PHE A 179 -11.79 -1.18 10.74
C PHE A 179 -12.68 -0.28 11.63
N VAL A 180 -13.77 0.23 11.08
CA VAL A 180 -14.73 1.09 11.74
C VAL A 180 -16.05 0.36 11.83
N ASP A 181 -16.32 -0.27 12.97
CA ASP A 181 -17.61 -0.89 13.26
C ASP A 181 -18.60 0.20 13.69
N PRO A 182 -19.69 0.46 12.92
CA PRO A 182 -20.69 1.46 13.27
C PRO A 182 -21.50 1.09 14.52
N ALA A 183 -21.48 -0.17 14.96
CA ALA A 183 -22.12 -0.60 16.19
C ALA A 183 -21.36 -0.11 17.43
N ILE A 184 -20.09 0.25 17.28
CA ILE A 184 -19.29 0.87 18.35
C ILE A 184 -19.61 2.37 18.38
N PRO A 185 -20.15 2.92 19.48
CA PRO A 185 -20.58 4.32 19.55
C PRO A 185 -19.49 5.33 19.15
N GLU A 186 -18.25 5.08 19.54
CA GLU A 186 -17.10 5.94 19.27
C GLU A 186 -16.75 6.00 17.77
N ASN A 187 -17.15 5.01 17.02
CA ASN A 187 -16.90 4.93 15.57
C ASN A 187 -18.01 5.61 14.75
N ARG A 188 -19.13 5.97 15.35
CA ARG A 188 -20.31 6.47 14.63
C ARG A 188 -20.02 7.74 13.84
N ASP A 189 -19.25 8.66 14.41
CA ASP A 189 -18.91 9.92 13.75
C ASP A 189 -17.99 9.69 12.54
N ILE A 190 -17.04 8.76 12.65
CA ILE A 190 -16.17 8.37 11.54
C ILE A 190 -16.99 7.71 10.43
N PHE A 191 -17.93 6.83 10.82
CA PHE A 191 -18.80 6.17 9.86
C PHE A 191 -19.70 7.18 9.13
N ASN A 192 -20.31 8.11 9.85
CA ASN A 192 -21.15 9.16 9.28
C ASN A 192 -20.33 10.08 8.35
N PHE A 193 -19.09 10.39 8.71
CA PHE A 193 -18.19 11.16 7.86
C PHE A 193 -17.88 10.43 6.54
N ILE A 194 -17.57 9.14 6.61
CA ILE A 194 -17.31 8.33 5.43
C ILE A 194 -18.56 8.23 4.54
N ASP A 195 -19.73 7.97 5.14
CA ASP A 195 -20.99 7.86 4.41
C ASP A 195 -21.39 9.19 3.76
N GLY A 196 -21.26 10.28 4.49
CA GLY A 196 -21.50 11.64 3.96
C GLY A 196 -20.54 12.00 2.83
N GLY A 197 -19.27 11.63 2.94
CA GLY A 197 -18.26 11.84 1.90
C GLY A 197 -18.55 11.08 0.61
N LEU A 198 -18.99 9.82 0.73
CA LEU A 198 -19.40 9.01 -0.42
C LEU A 198 -20.61 9.62 -1.15
N ASN A 199 -21.62 10.04 -0.38
CA ASN A 199 -22.87 10.57 -0.94
C ASN A 199 -22.71 11.98 -1.54
N SER A 200 -21.70 12.74 -1.14
CA SER A 200 -21.46 14.12 -1.61
C SER A 200 -20.45 14.23 -2.76
N GLY A 201 -19.80 13.15 -3.17
CA GLY A 201 -18.68 13.19 -4.12
C GLY A 201 -17.41 13.85 -3.57
N ALA A 202 -17.33 14.10 -2.27
CA ALA A 202 -16.18 14.75 -1.64
C ALA A 202 -14.89 13.91 -1.77
N PHE A 203 -15.02 12.59 -1.73
CA PHE A 203 -13.87 11.70 -1.90
C PHE A 203 -13.32 11.70 -3.33
N ASP A 204 -14.20 11.82 -4.33
CA ASP A 204 -13.78 11.93 -5.73
C ASP A 204 -13.04 13.26 -5.95
N THR A 205 -13.58 14.36 -5.43
CA THR A 205 -12.91 15.67 -5.46
C THR A 205 -11.54 15.62 -4.80
N ARG A 206 -11.43 15.00 -3.63
CA ARG A 206 -10.16 14.82 -2.92
C ARG A 206 -9.14 14.05 -3.75
N ALA A 207 -9.57 12.99 -4.40
CA ALA A 207 -8.71 12.18 -5.22
C ALA A 207 -8.20 12.93 -6.46
N VAL A 208 -9.05 13.71 -7.13
CA VAL A 208 -8.66 14.59 -8.25
C VAL A 208 -7.66 15.65 -7.79
N MET A 209 -7.88 16.24 -6.62
CA MET A 209 -6.93 17.21 -6.04
C MET A 209 -5.59 16.56 -5.71
N ALA A 210 -5.59 15.36 -5.14
CA ALA A 210 -4.37 14.60 -4.85
C ALA A 210 -3.58 14.29 -6.12
N GLU A 211 -4.25 13.84 -7.18
CA GLU A 211 -3.60 13.60 -8.47
C GLU A 211 -2.96 14.86 -9.04
N SER A 212 -3.68 15.98 -9.01
CA SER A 212 -3.18 17.27 -9.50
C SER A 212 -1.95 17.73 -8.73
N LEU A 213 -1.96 17.57 -7.39
CA LEU A 213 -0.83 17.91 -6.55
C LEU A 213 0.37 16.98 -6.80
N ILE A 214 0.15 15.69 -6.94
CA ILE A 214 1.21 14.73 -7.26
C ILE A 214 1.88 15.09 -8.60
N LYS A 215 1.09 15.42 -9.63
CA LYS A 215 1.61 15.85 -10.93
C LYS A 215 2.50 17.10 -10.82
N GLU A 216 2.11 18.07 -10.02
CA GLU A 216 2.93 19.29 -9.82
C GLU A 216 4.19 18.99 -8.99
N LEU A 217 4.08 18.28 -7.88
CA LEU A 217 5.22 17.95 -7.01
C LEU A 217 6.29 17.11 -7.74
N TYR A 218 5.86 16.23 -8.64
CA TYR A 218 6.70 15.25 -9.32
C TYR A 218 6.76 15.45 -10.84
N LYS A 219 6.60 16.70 -11.31
CA LYS A 219 6.63 17.04 -12.75
C LYS A 219 7.92 16.64 -13.48
N GLN A 220 8.99 16.38 -12.75
CA GLN A 220 10.26 15.88 -13.29
C GLN A 220 10.36 14.35 -13.35
N SER A 221 9.36 13.65 -12.84
CA SER A 221 9.31 12.20 -12.78
C SER A 221 8.37 11.64 -13.85
N GLU A 222 8.66 10.43 -14.31
CA GLU A 222 7.71 9.66 -15.08
C GLU A 222 6.67 9.05 -14.12
N ILE A 223 5.43 9.59 -14.13
CA ILE A 223 4.37 9.12 -13.24
C ILE A 223 3.59 8.01 -13.94
N VAL A 224 3.44 6.87 -13.26
CA VAL A 224 2.61 5.74 -13.67
C VAL A 224 1.53 5.52 -12.63
N ASN A 225 0.28 5.67 -13.04
CA ASN A 225 -0.87 5.38 -12.19
C ASN A 225 -1.27 3.92 -12.33
N VAL A 226 -1.51 3.25 -11.21
CA VAL A 226 -1.97 1.87 -11.14
C VAL A 226 -3.34 1.85 -10.49
N HIS A 227 -4.32 1.29 -11.20
CA HIS A 227 -5.70 1.18 -10.75
C HIS A 227 -6.06 -0.28 -10.50
N VAL A 228 -6.65 -0.57 -9.36
CA VAL A 228 -7.21 -1.87 -9.03
C VAL A 228 -8.68 -1.87 -9.46
N PRO A 229 -9.10 -2.77 -10.36
CA PRO A 229 -10.49 -2.80 -10.84
C PRO A 229 -11.50 -3.04 -9.73
N GLY A 230 -12.66 -2.41 -9.84
CA GLY A 230 -13.72 -2.46 -8.83
C GLY A 230 -13.49 -1.49 -7.66
N TRP A 231 -12.37 -0.81 -7.62
CA TRP A 231 -12.18 0.38 -6.80
C TRP A 231 -12.48 1.57 -7.69
N GLU A 232 -13.43 2.42 -7.31
CA GLU A 232 -14.01 3.51 -8.12
C GLU A 232 -13.01 4.63 -8.49
N THR A 233 -11.83 4.23 -8.94
CA THR A 233 -10.71 5.11 -9.29
C THR A 233 -10.55 5.30 -10.79
N ASP A 234 -11.51 4.86 -11.60
CA ASP A 234 -11.51 5.07 -13.06
C ASP A 234 -11.67 6.55 -13.46
N LEU A 235 -11.82 7.45 -12.47
CA LEU A 235 -11.95 8.90 -12.69
C LEU A 235 -10.64 9.56 -13.17
N TYR A 236 -9.53 8.87 -13.04
CA TYR A 236 -8.22 9.42 -13.37
C TYR A 236 -7.81 9.06 -14.79
N GLY A 237 -8.38 9.77 -15.76
CA GLY A 237 -8.05 9.66 -17.18
C GLY A 237 -6.64 10.16 -17.49
N THR A 238 -5.60 9.57 -16.91
CA THR A 238 -4.22 9.95 -17.18
C THR A 238 -3.64 9.13 -18.32
N ALA A 239 -2.85 9.77 -19.17
CA ALA A 239 -2.23 9.17 -20.36
C ALA A 239 -1.30 7.97 -20.05
N ARG A 240 -0.94 7.74 -18.77
CA ARG A 240 -0.05 6.68 -18.32
C ARG A 240 -0.66 5.93 -17.13
N SER A 241 -1.66 5.11 -17.42
CA SER A 241 -2.28 4.26 -16.42
C SER A 241 -2.19 2.78 -16.79
N VAL A 242 -2.03 1.95 -15.76
CA VAL A 242 -2.12 0.51 -15.83
C VAL A 242 -3.32 0.07 -15.01
N SER A 243 -4.26 -0.63 -15.63
CA SER A 243 -5.26 -1.37 -14.89
C SER A 243 -4.63 -2.67 -14.42
N TRP A 244 -4.63 -2.90 -13.11
CA TRP A 244 -4.16 -4.17 -12.53
C TRP A 244 -5.29 -5.21 -12.60
N ARG A 245 -5.77 -5.46 -13.81
CA ARG A 245 -6.75 -6.53 -14.07
C ARG A 245 -6.01 -7.86 -14.15
N PRO A 246 -6.57 -8.95 -13.56
CA PRO A 246 -6.15 -10.26 -13.98
C PRO A 246 -6.45 -10.40 -15.46
N ASP A 247 -5.60 -11.08 -16.17
CA ASP A 247 -5.99 -11.65 -17.44
C ASP A 247 -7.24 -12.51 -17.17
N PRO A 248 -8.39 -12.23 -17.82
CA PRO A 248 -9.60 -13.01 -17.59
C PRO A 248 -9.43 -14.49 -17.96
N THR A 249 -8.37 -14.83 -18.68
CA THR A 249 -8.00 -16.20 -19.04
C THR A 249 -7.02 -16.83 -18.05
N SER A 250 -6.41 -16.03 -17.14
CA SER A 250 -5.48 -16.55 -16.15
C SER A 250 -6.24 -17.07 -14.91
N ILE A 251 -5.73 -18.14 -14.34
CA ILE A 251 -6.15 -18.62 -13.03
C ILE A 251 -5.79 -17.51 -12.01
N PRO A 252 -6.72 -17.11 -11.13
CA PRO A 252 -6.40 -16.14 -10.09
C PRO A 252 -5.19 -16.62 -9.28
N ASP A 253 -4.20 -15.75 -9.15
CA ASP A 253 -3.01 -15.99 -8.33
C ASP A 253 -3.14 -15.15 -7.06
N PHE A 254 -3.07 -15.82 -5.90
CA PHE A 254 -3.26 -15.20 -4.60
C PHE A 254 -2.00 -15.24 -3.74
N ALA A 255 -1.86 -14.21 -2.91
CA ALA A 255 -0.88 -14.16 -1.84
C ALA A 255 -1.27 -15.11 -0.68
N ARG A 256 -0.44 -15.24 0.34
CA ARG A 256 -0.65 -16.13 1.48
C ARG A 256 -1.99 -15.92 2.20
N ASP A 257 -2.48 -14.71 2.24
CA ASP A 257 -3.77 -14.36 2.85
C ASP A 257 -4.99 -14.72 2.00
N LEU A 258 -4.80 -15.19 0.78
CA LEU A 258 -5.85 -15.50 -0.21
C LEU A 258 -6.79 -14.32 -0.52
N GLN A 259 -6.35 -13.10 -0.24
CA GLN A 259 -7.11 -11.87 -0.49
C GLN A 259 -6.40 -10.92 -1.45
N HIS A 260 -5.07 -10.90 -1.40
CA HIS A 260 -4.24 -10.08 -2.27
C HIS A 260 -3.77 -10.85 -3.50
N ARG A 261 -3.28 -10.12 -4.49
CA ARG A 261 -2.64 -10.69 -5.66
C ARG A 261 -1.35 -11.39 -5.28
N GLY A 262 -1.13 -12.57 -5.85
CA GLY A 262 0.08 -13.35 -5.66
C GLY A 262 1.27 -12.88 -6.49
N ALA A 263 2.33 -13.66 -6.45
CA ALA A 263 3.61 -13.35 -7.07
C ALA A 263 3.51 -13.15 -8.59
N GLN A 264 2.66 -13.92 -9.28
CA GLN A 264 2.44 -13.78 -10.73
C GLN A 264 1.76 -12.45 -11.05
N GLY A 265 0.71 -12.07 -10.30
CA GLY A 265 0.03 -10.79 -10.49
C GLY A 265 0.96 -9.59 -10.30
N HIS A 266 1.90 -9.68 -9.36
CA HIS A 266 2.93 -8.66 -9.16
C HIS A 266 3.97 -8.63 -10.29
N GLU A 267 4.36 -9.78 -10.84
CA GLU A 267 5.25 -9.88 -12.00
C GLU A 267 4.62 -9.25 -13.24
N GLU A 268 3.34 -9.54 -13.50
CA GLU A 268 2.55 -8.96 -14.60
C GLU A 268 2.43 -7.45 -14.48
N LEU A 269 2.14 -6.95 -13.26
CA LEU A 269 2.09 -5.52 -13.01
C LEU A 269 3.42 -4.84 -13.31
N ALA A 270 4.52 -5.38 -12.80
CA ALA A 270 5.85 -4.85 -13.08
C ALA A 270 6.15 -4.81 -14.59
N ALA A 271 5.80 -5.87 -15.32
CA ALA A 271 5.96 -5.92 -16.78
C ALA A 271 5.11 -4.87 -17.49
N ASN A 272 3.87 -4.66 -17.07
CA ASN A 272 2.95 -3.68 -17.67
C ASN A 272 3.42 -2.24 -17.42
N ILE A 273 3.90 -1.93 -16.21
CA ILE A 273 4.53 -0.64 -15.89
C ILE A 273 5.72 -0.39 -16.83
N LEU A 274 6.59 -1.37 -17.03
CA LEU A 274 7.75 -1.22 -17.92
C LEU A 274 7.39 -1.08 -19.39
N LYS A 275 6.33 -1.74 -19.85
CA LYS A 275 5.83 -1.55 -21.23
C LYS A 275 5.41 -0.11 -21.47
N LEU A 276 4.73 0.53 -20.51
CA LEU A 276 4.41 1.95 -20.60
C LEU A 276 5.66 2.82 -20.65
N PHE A 277 6.63 2.51 -19.81
CA PHE A 277 7.87 3.26 -19.74
C PHE A 277 8.69 3.18 -21.03
N ASN A 278 8.77 2.00 -21.66
CA ASN A 278 9.54 1.79 -22.89
C ASN A 278 8.87 2.34 -24.15
N LYS A 279 7.55 2.56 -24.16
CA LYS A 279 6.84 3.18 -25.29
C LYS A 279 7.19 4.65 -25.52
N PHE A 280 7.82 5.29 -24.55
CA PHE A 280 8.12 6.73 -24.56
C PHE A 280 9.64 7.02 -24.57
N ARG A 281 10.45 6.00 -24.84
CA ARG A 281 11.85 6.11 -25.23
C ARG A 281 11.95 6.08 -26.74
#